data_5e00952e9f0b40ee24ce5c760221b8d1
#
_entry.id   5e00952e9f0b40ee24ce5c760221b8d1
#
_cell.length_a   1.000
_cell.length_b   1.000
_cell.length_c   1.000
_cell.angle_alpha   90.00
_cell.angle_beta   90.00
_cell.angle_gamma   90.00
#
_symmetry.space_group_name_H-M   'P 1'
#
loop_
_entity.id
_entity.type
_entity.pdbx_description
1 polymer ?
#
loop_
_entity_poly.entity_id
_entity_poly.type
_entity_poly.pdbx_seq_one_letter_code
_entity_poly.pdbx_strand_id
1 'polypeptide(L)'
;MLKANFDIVPEMQDPEELRNSQLLIEVGEKMFSFVIYNKEQRRFVGLRQYNLDYTPGKTMLENLLEIVTNDELLQTQYKEAFIIYNYTDSNFLPEKVFHIELNQPVTEVLYGNAKKGLLLSEKVIGYKMYNIYRVPREIHALLQRKFSSGNYWHYYTLMLYDQQSQPLAGEQVIKMVMRADQFLVAVFNGETIQLIQSYSYQTPDDVSYYLLGICNKFNISQEKVTLIVSGLLDEQSRLYQELLKYFLHVQWDRMPDTIKLDRAFSAFPTHYFSPLLKMALCV
;
A
#
# COMPACT_ATOMS: atom_id res chain seq x y z
N MET A 1 25.64 -0.71 -3.87
CA MET A 1 24.36 0.01 -4.01
C MET A 1 23.25 -1.03 -4.12
N LEU A 2 22.21 -0.90 -3.29
CA LEU A 2 21.05 -1.78 -3.37
C LEU A 2 20.37 -1.60 -4.73
N LYS A 3 20.10 -2.71 -5.41
CA LYS A 3 19.49 -2.68 -6.75
C LYS A 3 17.96 -2.73 -6.61
N ALA A 4 17.27 -1.93 -7.41
CA ALA A 4 15.81 -1.99 -7.47
C ALA A 4 15.33 -3.36 -7.99
N ASN A 5 14.28 -3.89 -7.39
CA ASN A 5 13.58 -5.10 -7.86
C ASN A 5 12.72 -4.78 -9.09
N PHE A 6 12.10 -3.59 -9.08
CA PHE A 6 11.42 -3.01 -10.22
C PHE A 6 11.99 -1.63 -10.48
N ASP A 7 12.48 -1.42 -11.69
CA ASP A 7 12.99 -0.14 -12.19
C ASP A 7 12.22 0.22 -13.47
N ILE A 8 11.14 0.94 -13.29
CA ILE A 8 10.19 1.32 -14.34
C ILE A 8 10.32 2.82 -14.52
N VAL A 9 11.42 3.22 -15.16
CA VAL A 9 11.75 4.63 -15.39
C VAL A 9 12.12 4.79 -16.85
N PRO A 10 11.63 5.84 -17.53
CA PRO A 10 12.04 6.13 -18.90
C PRO A 10 13.55 6.37 -19.01
N GLU A 11 14.16 5.94 -20.12
CA GLU A 11 15.59 6.17 -20.39
C GLU A 11 15.97 7.67 -20.42
N MET A 12 15.07 8.49 -20.95
CA MET A 12 15.20 9.94 -20.93
C MET A 12 14.11 10.57 -20.07
N GLN A 13 14.54 11.32 -19.08
CA GLN A 13 13.65 12.04 -18.16
C GLN A 13 13.74 13.54 -18.47
N ASP A 14 12.57 14.17 -18.53
CA ASP A 14 12.48 15.63 -18.59
C ASP A 14 12.59 16.21 -17.16
N PRO A 15 13.65 16.97 -16.85
CA PRO A 15 13.81 17.56 -15.53
C PRO A 15 12.68 18.53 -15.15
N GLU A 16 12.04 19.17 -16.10
CA GLU A 16 10.92 20.08 -15.86
C GLU A 16 9.66 19.29 -15.53
N GLU A 17 9.39 18.19 -16.21
CA GLU A 17 8.30 17.29 -15.90
C GLU A 17 8.45 16.72 -14.49
N LEU A 18 9.65 16.29 -14.09
CA LEU A 18 9.91 15.77 -12.74
C LEU A 18 9.62 16.83 -11.66
N ARG A 19 10.05 18.08 -11.84
CA ARG A 19 9.81 19.18 -10.89
C ARG A 19 8.33 19.52 -10.75
N ASN A 20 7.54 19.35 -11.81
CA ASN A 20 6.09 19.57 -11.81
C ASN A 20 5.30 18.35 -11.35
N SER A 21 5.98 17.25 -11.08
CA SER A 21 5.37 16.01 -10.62
C SER A 21 5.30 15.90 -9.08
N GLN A 22 4.45 15.02 -8.62
CA GLN A 22 4.36 14.58 -7.24
C GLN A 22 5.18 13.30 -7.05
N LEU A 23 5.85 13.18 -5.91
CA LEU A 23 6.54 11.97 -5.49
C LEU A 23 5.72 11.28 -4.41
N LEU A 24 5.30 10.04 -4.65
CA LEU A 24 4.71 9.19 -3.62
C LEU A 24 5.70 8.13 -3.21
N ILE A 25 5.94 8.02 -1.92
CA ILE A 25 6.83 7.04 -1.32
C ILE A 25 5.97 6.09 -0.47
N GLU A 26 6.10 4.80 -0.69
CA GLU A 26 5.59 3.78 0.20
C GLU A 26 6.76 3.13 0.95
N VAL A 27 6.66 3.06 2.28
CA VAL A 27 7.63 2.39 3.13
C VAL A 27 6.93 1.43 4.09
N GLY A 28 7.35 0.18 4.07
CA GLY A 28 6.86 -0.90 4.92
C GLY A 28 8.00 -1.63 5.62
N GLU A 29 7.69 -2.76 6.26
CA GLU A 29 8.68 -3.53 7.05
C GLU A 29 9.84 -4.06 6.20
N LYS A 30 9.59 -4.41 4.93
CA LYS A 30 10.58 -5.06 4.05
C LYS A 30 10.70 -4.40 2.69
N MET A 31 9.93 -3.36 2.43
CA MET A 31 9.83 -2.76 1.13
C MET A 31 9.88 -1.24 1.20
N PHE A 32 10.55 -0.67 0.23
CA PHE A 32 10.53 0.74 -0.10
C PHE A 32 10.21 0.89 -1.58
N SER A 33 9.20 1.65 -1.90
CA SER A 33 8.87 1.97 -3.30
C SER A 33 8.51 3.43 -3.43
N PHE A 34 8.69 3.96 -4.62
CA PHE A 34 8.20 5.28 -4.96
C PHE A 34 7.66 5.32 -6.37
N VAL A 35 6.73 6.22 -6.59
CA VAL A 35 6.13 6.50 -7.89
C VAL A 35 6.12 8.00 -8.15
N ILE A 36 6.35 8.38 -9.41
CA ILE A 36 6.34 9.76 -9.88
C ILE A 36 5.06 9.97 -10.69
N TYR A 37 4.23 10.91 -10.25
CA TYR A 37 2.95 11.22 -10.87
C TYR A 37 2.84 12.67 -11.30
N ASN A 38 2.67 12.90 -12.60
CA ASN A 38 2.33 14.21 -13.14
C ASN A 38 0.80 14.38 -13.10
N LYS A 39 0.33 15.16 -12.11
CA LYS A 39 -1.11 15.39 -11.88
C LYS A 39 -1.78 16.16 -13.01
N GLU A 40 -1.08 17.12 -13.61
CA GLU A 40 -1.61 17.95 -14.70
C GLU A 40 -1.86 17.13 -15.97
N GLN A 41 -0.92 16.25 -16.30
CA GLN A 41 -1.04 15.33 -17.44
C GLN A 41 -1.81 14.05 -17.12
N ARG A 42 -2.16 13.82 -15.85
CA ARG A 42 -2.74 12.57 -15.31
C ARG A 42 -1.91 11.35 -15.74
N ARG A 43 -0.59 11.46 -15.62
CA ARG A 43 0.36 10.46 -16.11
C ARG A 43 1.33 10.02 -15.01
N PHE A 44 1.49 8.71 -14.87
CA PHE A 44 2.59 8.14 -14.12
C PHE A 44 3.85 8.09 -14.96
N VAL A 45 4.90 8.75 -14.49
CA VAL A 45 6.18 8.93 -15.20
C VAL A 45 7.11 7.77 -14.93
N GLY A 46 7.17 7.27 -13.69
CA GLY A 46 8.05 6.17 -13.33
C GLY A 46 7.76 5.60 -11.93
N LEU A 47 8.36 4.43 -11.68
CA LEU A 47 8.26 3.71 -10.41
C LEU A 47 9.57 2.96 -10.16
N ARG A 48 10.04 2.99 -8.90
CA ARG A 48 11.07 2.07 -8.38
C ARG A 48 10.58 1.38 -7.12
N GLN A 49 10.97 0.12 -6.99
CA GLN A 49 10.70 -0.68 -5.78
C GLN A 49 11.97 -1.42 -5.36
N TYR A 50 12.24 -1.39 -4.06
CA TYR A 50 13.39 -2.02 -3.41
C TYR A 50 12.93 -2.97 -2.32
N ASN A 51 13.56 -4.12 -2.21
CA ASN A 51 13.44 -4.99 -1.04
C ASN A 51 14.53 -4.60 -0.02
N LEU A 52 14.11 -4.23 1.19
CA LEU A 52 14.99 -3.74 2.25
C LEU A 52 15.69 -4.85 3.05
N ASP A 53 15.20 -6.08 2.99
CA ASP A 53 15.76 -7.25 3.72
C ASP A 53 16.92 -7.92 2.98
N TYR A 54 17.21 -7.51 1.75
CA TYR A 54 18.05 -8.31 0.85
C TYR A 54 19.56 -8.18 1.06
N THR A 55 20.05 -7.28 1.91
CA THR A 55 21.48 -7.06 2.08
C THR A 55 21.99 -7.72 3.36
N PRO A 56 22.72 -8.85 3.29
CA PRO A 56 23.30 -9.47 4.48
C PRO A 56 24.17 -8.48 5.27
N GLY A 57 23.96 -8.42 6.58
CA GLY A 57 24.73 -7.57 7.48
C GLY A 57 24.33 -6.09 7.54
N LYS A 58 23.29 -5.68 6.81
CA LYS A 58 22.70 -4.33 6.91
C LYS A 58 21.31 -4.38 7.51
N THR A 59 21.01 -3.38 8.31
CA THR A 59 19.65 -3.14 8.83
C THR A 59 18.76 -2.51 7.74
N MET A 60 17.47 -2.59 7.92
CA MET A 60 16.48 -1.91 7.08
C MET A 60 16.77 -0.39 6.99
N LEU A 61 17.12 0.25 8.11
CA LEU A 61 17.44 1.68 8.15
C LEU A 61 18.66 2.01 7.28
N GLU A 62 19.73 1.18 7.35
CA GLU A 62 20.95 1.38 6.54
C GLU A 62 20.65 1.21 5.05
N ASN A 63 19.84 0.20 4.68
CA ASN A 63 19.41 0.00 3.31
C ASN A 63 18.57 1.20 2.81
N LEU A 64 17.62 1.66 3.62
CA LEU A 64 16.80 2.83 3.27
C LEU A 64 17.63 4.10 3.14
N LEU A 65 18.57 4.33 4.08
CA LEU A 65 19.49 5.47 4.02
C LEU A 65 20.33 5.44 2.74
N GLU A 66 20.84 4.27 2.35
CA GLU A 66 21.59 4.09 1.11
C GLU A 66 20.76 4.46 -0.13
N ILE A 67 19.49 3.97 -0.21
CA ILE A 67 18.58 4.27 -1.31
C ILE A 67 18.31 5.77 -1.36
N VAL A 68 17.84 6.34 -0.24
CA VAL A 68 17.44 7.75 -0.16
C VAL A 68 18.59 8.70 -0.44
N THR A 69 19.85 8.28 -0.21
CA THR A 69 21.04 9.09 -0.48
C THR A 69 21.53 8.98 -1.92
N ASN A 70 21.44 7.80 -2.53
CA ASN A 70 22.11 7.51 -3.80
C ASN A 70 21.19 7.42 -5.01
N ASP A 71 19.88 7.29 -4.81
CA ASP A 71 18.91 7.28 -5.92
C ASP A 71 18.73 8.70 -6.44
N GLU A 72 19.09 8.93 -7.71
CA GLU A 72 19.07 10.23 -8.37
C GLU A 72 17.65 10.84 -8.43
N LEU A 73 16.62 10.00 -8.60
CA LEU A 73 15.23 10.47 -8.63
C LEU A 73 14.79 10.98 -7.27
N LEU A 74 15.27 10.39 -6.18
CA LEU A 74 14.99 10.86 -4.83
C LEU A 74 15.80 12.11 -4.45
N GLN A 75 16.80 12.52 -5.26
CA GLN A 75 17.52 13.78 -5.10
C GLN A 75 16.83 14.93 -5.86
N THR A 76 15.90 14.61 -6.74
CA THR A 76 15.14 15.63 -7.50
C THR A 76 14.19 16.39 -6.58
N GLN A 77 14.04 17.68 -6.83
CA GLN A 77 13.04 18.50 -6.16
C GLN A 77 11.68 18.31 -6.86
N TYR A 78 10.73 17.74 -6.15
CA TYR A 78 9.36 17.57 -6.63
C TYR A 78 8.44 18.69 -6.13
N LYS A 79 7.31 18.90 -6.81
CA LYS A 79 6.28 19.85 -6.42
C LYS A 79 5.72 19.55 -5.03
N GLU A 80 5.46 18.27 -4.75
CA GLU A 80 4.96 17.75 -3.48
C GLU A 80 5.53 16.35 -3.24
N ALA A 81 5.67 15.96 -1.99
CA ALA A 81 6.03 14.61 -1.59
C ALA A 81 5.00 14.04 -0.60
N PHE A 82 4.61 12.80 -0.81
CA PHE A 82 3.69 12.05 0.04
C PHE A 82 4.38 10.78 0.53
N ILE A 83 4.36 10.56 1.83
CA ILE A 83 4.95 9.39 2.48
C ILE A 83 3.83 8.51 3.01
N ILE A 84 3.76 7.30 2.51
CA ILE A 84 2.75 6.30 2.84
C ILE A 84 3.40 5.22 3.69
N TYR A 85 3.01 5.16 4.96
CA TYR A 85 3.45 4.11 5.87
C TYR A 85 2.61 2.86 5.68
N ASN A 86 3.27 1.73 5.43
CA ASN A 86 2.65 0.42 5.29
C ASN A 86 3.20 -0.55 6.34
N TYR A 87 2.92 -0.24 7.59
CA TYR A 87 3.24 -1.08 8.74
C TYR A 87 1.97 -1.75 9.26
N THR A 88 2.11 -2.97 9.78
CA THR A 88 0.96 -3.80 10.16
C THR A 88 0.29 -3.39 11.47
N ASP A 89 1.02 -2.68 12.35
CA ASP A 89 0.48 -2.17 13.62
C ASP A 89 -0.39 -0.93 13.34
N SER A 90 -1.60 -1.17 12.88
CA SER A 90 -2.57 -0.13 12.51
C SER A 90 -3.98 -0.54 12.90
N ASN A 91 -4.74 0.37 13.50
CA ASN A 91 -6.09 0.09 14.00
C ASN A 91 -7.01 1.31 13.85
N PHE A 92 -8.29 1.06 13.58
CA PHE A 92 -9.30 2.09 13.46
C PHE A 92 -10.12 2.24 14.74
N LEU A 93 -10.25 3.48 15.21
CA LEU A 93 -11.15 3.86 16.29
C LEU A 93 -12.27 4.75 15.78
N PRO A 94 -13.53 4.51 16.20
CA PRO A 94 -14.64 5.43 15.91
C PRO A 94 -14.34 6.84 16.43
N GLU A 95 -14.66 7.88 15.66
CA GLU A 95 -14.42 9.30 16.03
C GLU A 95 -15.03 9.67 17.39
N LYS A 96 -16.16 9.08 17.75
CA LYS A 96 -16.85 9.35 19.03
C LYS A 96 -16.07 8.94 20.28
N VAL A 97 -15.17 7.95 20.15
CA VAL A 97 -14.38 7.43 21.28
C VAL A 97 -12.89 7.75 21.14
N PHE A 98 -12.50 8.41 20.07
CA PHE A 98 -11.11 8.75 19.83
C PHE A 98 -10.67 9.92 20.73
N HIS A 99 -9.60 9.69 21.48
CA HIS A 99 -8.79 10.70 22.18
C HIS A 99 -7.32 10.38 21.95
N ILE A 100 -6.49 11.39 21.81
CA ILE A 100 -5.07 11.20 21.48
C ILE A 100 -4.33 10.34 22.53
N GLU A 101 -4.73 10.44 23.80
CA GLU A 101 -4.17 9.62 24.88
C GLU A 101 -4.46 8.14 24.75
N LEU A 102 -5.45 7.73 23.92
CA LEU A 102 -5.77 6.34 23.64
C LEU A 102 -4.82 5.68 22.65
N ASN A 103 -4.03 6.45 21.92
CA ASN A 103 -3.12 5.89 20.91
C ASN A 103 -2.21 4.81 21.50
N GLN A 104 -1.58 5.08 22.63
CA GLN A 104 -0.68 4.12 23.26
C GLN A 104 -1.42 2.94 23.91
N PRO A 105 -2.42 3.10 24.81
CA PRO A 105 -3.10 1.97 25.42
C PRO A 105 -3.77 1.05 24.39
N VAL A 106 -4.43 1.59 23.37
CA VAL A 106 -5.07 0.77 22.33
C VAL A 106 -4.03 -0.03 21.55
N THR A 107 -2.93 0.60 21.14
CA THR A 107 -1.87 -0.07 20.41
C THR A 107 -1.19 -1.16 21.25
N GLU A 108 -0.98 -0.92 22.54
CA GLU A 108 -0.38 -1.89 23.45
C GLU A 108 -1.29 -3.10 23.70
N VAL A 109 -2.60 -2.88 23.80
CA VAL A 109 -3.58 -3.98 23.94
C VAL A 109 -3.63 -4.87 22.70
N LEU A 110 -3.58 -4.28 21.52
CA LEU A 110 -3.73 -5.03 20.26
C LEU A 110 -2.44 -5.66 19.76
N TYR A 111 -1.31 -4.96 19.89
CA TYR A 111 -0.03 -5.36 19.31
C TYR A 111 1.09 -5.57 20.33
N GLY A 112 0.80 -5.37 21.62
CA GLY A 112 1.79 -5.40 22.67
C GLY A 112 2.73 -4.19 22.65
N ASN A 113 3.66 -4.15 23.59
CA ASN A 113 4.65 -3.06 23.75
C ASN A 113 6.08 -3.48 23.37
N ALA A 114 6.25 -4.68 22.80
CA ALA A 114 7.56 -5.20 22.40
C ALA A 114 8.18 -4.37 21.26
N LYS A 115 7.37 -3.93 20.31
CA LYS A 115 7.81 -3.03 19.24
C LYS A 115 7.81 -1.58 19.73
N LYS A 116 8.97 -0.94 19.73
CA LYS A 116 9.11 0.48 20.01
C LYS A 116 8.91 1.28 18.72
N GLY A 117 8.20 2.39 18.79
CA GLY A 117 7.95 3.23 17.62
C GLY A 117 7.33 4.57 17.98
N LEU A 118 7.07 5.37 16.96
CA LEU A 118 6.27 6.57 17.03
C LEU A 118 4.82 6.19 16.73
N LEU A 119 3.89 6.60 17.60
CA LEU A 119 2.46 6.46 17.36
C LEU A 119 1.95 7.70 16.65
N LEU A 120 1.35 7.48 15.51
CA LEU A 120 0.68 8.51 14.71
C LEU A 120 -0.81 8.18 14.65
N SER A 121 -1.61 9.21 14.40
CA SER A 121 -3.04 9.04 14.14
C SER A 121 -3.49 10.03 13.09
N GLU A 122 -4.43 9.61 12.26
CA GLU A 122 -5.02 10.43 11.21
C GLU A 122 -6.53 10.19 11.11
N LYS A 123 -7.26 11.25 10.79
CA LYS A 123 -8.70 11.17 10.57
C LYS A 123 -8.99 10.53 9.22
N VAL A 124 -9.84 9.51 9.22
CA VAL A 124 -10.33 8.88 7.99
C VAL A 124 -11.61 9.59 7.55
N ILE A 125 -11.47 10.51 6.61
CA ILE A 125 -12.58 11.33 6.10
C ILE A 125 -13.62 10.42 5.44
N GLY A 126 -14.91 10.68 5.76
CA GLY A 126 -16.02 9.88 5.23
C GLY A 126 -16.39 8.65 6.07
N TYR A 127 -15.46 8.09 6.87
CA TYR A 127 -15.73 6.90 7.69
C TYR A 127 -16.00 7.20 9.16
N LYS A 128 -15.91 8.47 9.59
CA LYS A 128 -16.10 8.90 11.00
C LYS A 128 -15.23 8.09 11.98
N MET A 129 -13.99 7.86 11.61
CA MET A 129 -13.01 7.13 12.41
C MET A 129 -11.62 7.75 12.29
N TYR A 130 -10.73 7.35 13.19
CA TYR A 130 -9.31 7.64 13.17
C TYR A 130 -8.53 6.34 12.96
N ASN A 131 -7.50 6.40 12.15
CA ASN A 131 -6.49 5.36 12.06
C ASN A 131 -5.36 5.69 13.03
N ILE A 132 -5.02 4.76 13.93
CA ILE A 132 -3.88 4.84 14.84
C ILE A 132 -2.87 3.79 14.38
N TYR A 133 -1.62 4.19 14.18
CA TYR A 133 -0.61 3.29 13.67
C TYR A 133 0.78 3.58 14.25
N ARG A 134 1.64 2.58 14.24
CA ARG A 134 2.99 2.64 14.76
C ARG A 134 4.01 2.58 13.62
N VAL A 135 4.98 3.51 13.65
CA VAL A 135 6.09 3.55 12.68
C VAL A 135 7.44 3.56 13.42
N PRO A 136 8.50 2.96 12.88
CA PRO A 136 9.84 3.06 13.46
C PRO A 136 10.31 4.53 13.52
N ARG A 137 10.78 4.98 14.69
CA ARG A 137 11.18 6.38 14.91
C ARG A 137 12.28 6.84 13.98
N GLU A 138 13.26 5.96 13.77
CA GLU A 138 14.43 6.24 12.95
C GLU A 138 14.06 6.40 11.47
N ILE A 139 13.12 5.58 10.98
CA ILE A 139 12.59 5.65 9.61
C ILE A 139 11.81 6.96 9.43
N HIS A 140 10.92 7.28 10.36
CA HIS A 140 10.16 8.54 10.32
C HIS A 140 11.10 9.75 10.33
N ALA A 141 12.09 9.78 11.22
CA ALA A 141 13.06 10.87 11.33
C ALA A 141 13.92 11.01 10.05
N LEU A 142 14.32 9.90 9.42
CA LEU A 142 15.05 9.91 8.15
C LEU A 142 14.20 10.54 7.04
N LEU A 143 12.96 10.06 6.86
CA LEU A 143 12.06 10.55 5.81
C LEU A 143 11.65 12.00 6.03
N GLN A 144 11.39 12.41 7.28
CA GLN A 144 11.05 13.79 7.63
C GLN A 144 12.20 14.75 7.33
N ARG A 145 13.45 14.33 7.58
CA ARG A 145 14.65 15.15 7.28
C ARG A 145 14.87 15.26 5.77
N LYS A 146 14.64 14.19 5.02
CA LYS A 146 14.86 14.17 3.56
C LYS A 146 13.73 14.87 2.80
N PHE A 147 12.49 14.68 3.22
CA PHE A 147 11.27 15.21 2.61
C PHE A 147 10.53 16.13 3.60
N SER A 148 11.16 17.28 3.93
CA SER A 148 10.71 18.17 5.02
C SER A 148 9.29 18.74 4.81
N SER A 149 8.83 18.86 3.57
CA SER A 149 7.46 19.26 3.20
C SER A 149 6.52 18.07 2.95
N GLY A 150 6.93 16.86 3.32
CA GLY A 150 6.16 15.65 3.05
C GLY A 150 4.86 15.59 3.85
N ASN A 151 3.80 15.13 3.19
CA ASN A 151 2.55 14.75 3.82
C ASN A 151 2.59 13.25 4.15
N TYR A 152 2.07 12.87 5.32
CA TYR A 152 2.18 11.51 5.84
C TYR A 152 0.81 10.85 5.93
N TRP A 153 0.72 9.63 5.40
CA TRP A 153 -0.48 8.82 5.38
C TRP A 153 -0.19 7.38 5.76
N HIS A 154 -1.22 6.67 6.21
CA HIS A 154 -1.14 5.23 6.34
C HIS A 154 -1.80 4.55 5.14
N TYR A 155 -1.21 3.43 4.70
CA TYR A 155 -1.66 2.65 3.55
C TYR A 155 -3.15 2.25 3.67
N TYR A 156 -3.59 1.83 4.86
CA TYR A 156 -4.98 1.41 5.07
C TYR A 156 -5.97 2.57 4.91
N THR A 157 -5.60 3.78 5.32
CA THR A 157 -6.44 4.97 5.12
C THR A 157 -6.63 5.28 3.64
N LEU A 158 -5.56 5.21 2.85
CA LEU A 158 -5.64 5.47 1.41
C LEU A 158 -6.41 4.37 0.66
N MET A 159 -6.35 3.11 1.11
CA MET A 159 -7.22 2.06 0.57
C MET A 159 -8.71 2.35 0.78
N LEU A 160 -9.08 2.96 1.91
CA LEU A 160 -10.46 3.37 2.16
C LEU A 160 -10.87 4.52 1.24
N TYR A 161 -9.97 5.47 0.97
CA TYR A 161 -10.24 6.56 0.02
C TYR A 161 -10.36 6.07 -1.42
N ASP A 162 -9.53 5.11 -1.85
CA ASP A 162 -9.67 4.46 -3.16
C ASP A 162 -11.04 3.81 -3.31
N GLN A 163 -11.53 3.13 -2.26
CA GLN A 163 -12.86 2.53 -2.27
C GLN A 163 -13.99 3.57 -2.38
N GLN A 164 -13.87 4.71 -1.70
CA GLN A 164 -14.85 5.79 -1.80
C GLN A 164 -14.86 6.45 -3.18
N SER A 165 -13.69 6.66 -3.77
CA SER A 165 -13.56 7.31 -5.08
C SER A 165 -14.03 6.42 -6.24
N GLN A 166 -14.00 5.11 -6.05
CA GLN A 166 -14.40 4.10 -7.04
C GLN A 166 -15.32 3.04 -6.38
N PRO A 167 -16.54 3.41 -6.00
CA PRO A 167 -17.46 2.46 -5.39
C PRO A 167 -17.72 1.31 -6.35
N LEU A 168 -17.47 0.09 -5.88
CA LEU A 168 -17.69 -1.11 -6.68
C LEU A 168 -19.17 -1.49 -6.58
N ALA A 169 -19.76 -1.74 -7.73
CA ALA A 169 -21.11 -2.26 -7.81
C ALA A 169 -21.12 -3.70 -7.25
N GLY A 170 -21.67 -3.87 -6.07
CA GLY A 170 -21.79 -5.16 -5.41
C GLY A 170 -21.98 -4.97 -3.91
N GLU A 171 -22.72 -5.88 -3.29
CA GLU A 171 -22.98 -5.78 -1.86
C GLU A 171 -21.73 -6.10 -1.04
N GLN A 172 -20.91 -7.08 -1.50
CA GLN A 172 -19.71 -7.53 -0.78
C GLN A 172 -18.51 -7.62 -1.72
N VAL A 173 -17.40 -7.03 -1.30
CA VAL A 173 -16.14 -7.00 -2.03
C VAL A 173 -14.98 -7.34 -1.10
N ILE A 174 -14.09 -8.21 -1.57
CA ILE A 174 -12.80 -8.45 -0.94
C ILE A 174 -11.72 -7.90 -1.87
N LYS A 175 -10.94 -6.92 -1.41
CA LYS A 175 -9.71 -6.49 -2.08
C LYS A 175 -8.52 -7.21 -1.47
N MET A 176 -7.69 -7.83 -2.30
CA MET A 176 -6.47 -8.53 -1.89
C MET A 176 -5.27 -7.95 -2.61
N VAL A 177 -4.25 -7.57 -1.86
CA VAL A 177 -2.97 -7.06 -2.38
C VAL A 177 -1.86 -8.05 -2.02
N MET A 178 -1.33 -8.73 -3.03
CA MET A 178 -0.25 -9.71 -2.85
C MET A 178 1.12 -9.05 -2.78
N ARG A 179 1.95 -9.51 -1.86
CA ARG A 179 3.37 -9.17 -1.71
C ARG A 179 4.21 -10.45 -1.64
N ALA A 180 5.50 -10.33 -1.49
CA ALA A 180 6.40 -11.48 -1.54
C ALA A 180 6.12 -12.55 -0.46
N ASP A 181 5.81 -12.13 0.78
CA ASP A 181 5.66 -13.02 1.94
C ASP A 181 4.44 -12.69 2.81
N GLN A 182 3.64 -11.73 2.38
CA GLN A 182 2.40 -11.33 3.04
C GLN A 182 1.37 -10.84 2.03
N PHE A 183 0.13 -10.86 2.41
CA PHE A 183 -0.94 -10.25 1.64
C PHE A 183 -1.84 -9.43 2.54
N LEU A 184 -2.37 -8.37 1.98
CA LEU A 184 -3.33 -7.51 2.65
C LEU A 184 -4.72 -7.84 2.13
N VAL A 185 -5.68 -7.88 3.05
CA VAL A 185 -7.12 -8.06 2.73
C VAL A 185 -7.90 -6.89 3.27
N ALA A 186 -8.76 -6.31 2.45
CA ALA A 186 -9.79 -5.37 2.86
C ALA A 186 -11.16 -5.91 2.45
N VAL A 187 -12.09 -6.00 3.39
CA VAL A 187 -13.45 -6.55 3.20
C VAL A 187 -14.44 -5.41 3.34
N PHE A 188 -15.26 -5.23 2.32
CA PHE A 188 -16.31 -4.22 2.28
C PHE A 188 -17.70 -4.87 2.14
N ASN A 189 -18.67 -4.30 2.83
CA ASN A 189 -20.08 -4.56 2.61
C ASN A 189 -20.75 -3.23 2.23
N GLY A 190 -21.01 -3.04 0.94
CA GLY A 190 -21.30 -1.73 0.38
C GLY A 190 -20.14 -0.74 0.67
N GLU A 191 -20.47 0.39 1.28
CA GLU A 191 -19.48 1.42 1.67
C GLU A 191 -18.84 1.15 3.05
N THR A 192 -19.28 0.11 3.77
CA THR A 192 -18.81 -0.16 5.13
C THR A 192 -17.62 -1.11 5.12
N ILE A 193 -16.51 -0.68 5.74
CA ILE A 193 -15.36 -1.54 5.99
C ILE A 193 -15.69 -2.54 7.12
N GLN A 194 -15.46 -3.82 6.87
CA GLN A 194 -15.63 -4.90 7.84
C GLN A 194 -14.28 -5.37 8.40
N LEU A 195 -13.25 -5.36 7.56
CA LEU A 195 -11.91 -5.79 7.92
C LEU A 195 -10.90 -5.11 7.01
N ILE A 196 -9.76 -4.73 7.57
CA ILE A 196 -8.53 -4.47 6.82
C ILE A 196 -7.36 -4.99 7.63
N GLN A 197 -6.60 -5.92 7.06
CA GLN A 197 -5.51 -6.59 7.77
C GLN A 197 -4.53 -7.24 6.81
N SER A 198 -3.25 -7.29 7.23
CA SER A 198 -2.21 -8.06 6.55
C SER A 198 -2.00 -9.41 7.23
N TYR A 199 -1.72 -10.43 6.42
CA TYR A 199 -1.42 -11.80 6.84
C TYR A 199 -0.13 -12.26 6.20
N SER A 200 0.74 -12.93 6.95
CA SER A 200 1.88 -13.63 6.39
C SER A 200 1.45 -14.97 5.79
N TYR A 201 2.10 -15.40 4.72
CA TYR A 201 1.85 -16.69 4.10
C TYR A 201 3.17 -17.33 3.64
N GLN A 202 3.18 -18.64 3.54
CA GLN A 202 4.30 -19.44 3.01
C GLN A 202 3.86 -20.25 1.80
N THR A 203 2.59 -20.62 1.75
CA THR A 203 2.01 -21.44 0.69
C THR A 203 0.73 -20.81 0.14
N PRO A 204 0.31 -21.15 -1.09
CA PRO A 204 -1.01 -20.77 -1.61
C PRO A 204 -2.17 -21.20 -0.71
N ASP A 205 -2.04 -22.34 -0.04
CA ASP A 205 -3.08 -22.89 0.83
C ASP A 205 -3.29 -22.02 2.07
N ASP A 206 -2.24 -21.35 2.58
CA ASP A 206 -2.37 -20.38 3.68
C ASP A 206 -3.27 -19.21 3.29
N VAL A 207 -3.10 -18.69 2.06
CA VAL A 207 -3.92 -17.58 1.55
C VAL A 207 -5.38 -17.99 1.46
N SER A 208 -5.65 -19.18 0.90
CA SER A 208 -7.00 -19.73 0.81
C SER A 208 -7.61 -19.96 2.19
N TYR A 209 -6.84 -20.49 3.13
CA TYR A 209 -7.28 -20.69 4.52
C TYR A 209 -7.74 -19.38 5.18
N TYR A 210 -6.95 -18.32 5.09
CA TYR A 210 -7.33 -17.01 5.65
C TYR A 210 -8.56 -16.42 4.95
N LEU A 211 -8.62 -16.46 3.63
CA LEU A 211 -9.75 -15.91 2.89
C LEU A 211 -11.06 -16.65 3.20
N LEU A 212 -11.02 -17.99 3.25
CA LEU A 212 -12.19 -18.80 3.61
C LEU A 212 -12.60 -18.55 5.07
N GLY A 213 -11.63 -18.40 5.97
CA GLY A 213 -11.88 -18.03 7.37
C GLY A 213 -12.57 -16.66 7.50
N ILE A 214 -12.15 -15.68 6.69
CA ILE A 214 -12.77 -14.35 6.59
C ILE A 214 -14.20 -14.47 6.06
N CYS A 215 -14.40 -15.22 4.98
CA CYS A 215 -15.73 -15.44 4.42
C CYS A 215 -16.69 -16.06 5.46
N ASN A 216 -16.23 -17.06 6.19
CA ASN A 216 -17.02 -17.69 7.24
C ASN A 216 -17.34 -16.69 8.37
N LYS A 217 -16.36 -15.93 8.85
CA LYS A 217 -16.52 -14.97 9.95
C LYS A 217 -17.53 -13.85 9.64
N PHE A 218 -17.56 -13.38 8.41
CA PHE A 218 -18.43 -12.27 7.97
C PHE A 218 -19.65 -12.71 7.18
N ASN A 219 -19.96 -14.02 7.12
CA ASN A 219 -21.04 -14.62 6.37
C ASN A 219 -21.05 -14.18 4.88
N ILE A 220 -19.88 -14.25 4.26
CA ILE A 220 -19.65 -13.90 2.86
C ILE A 220 -19.76 -15.16 1.99
N SER A 221 -20.64 -15.14 0.99
CA SER A 221 -20.73 -16.21 0.01
C SER A 221 -19.62 -16.08 -1.04
N GLN A 222 -18.77 -17.11 -1.18
CA GLN A 222 -17.72 -17.17 -2.20
C GLN A 222 -18.26 -17.16 -3.63
N GLU A 223 -19.52 -17.59 -3.82
CA GLU A 223 -20.20 -17.56 -5.11
C GLU A 223 -20.72 -16.17 -5.51
N LYS A 224 -20.86 -15.25 -4.54
CA LYS A 224 -21.45 -13.92 -4.76
C LYS A 224 -20.46 -12.79 -4.62
N VAL A 225 -19.48 -12.94 -3.72
CA VAL A 225 -18.48 -11.90 -3.44
C VAL A 225 -17.59 -11.67 -4.66
N THR A 226 -17.26 -10.42 -4.93
CA THR A 226 -16.20 -10.08 -5.88
C THR A 226 -14.87 -10.03 -5.15
N LEU A 227 -13.94 -10.92 -5.53
CA LEU A 227 -12.54 -10.90 -5.08
C LEU A 227 -11.70 -10.11 -6.09
N ILE A 228 -11.23 -8.92 -5.68
CA ILE A 228 -10.36 -8.09 -6.49
C ILE A 228 -8.93 -8.33 -6.06
N VAL A 229 -8.10 -8.78 -6.99
CA VAL A 229 -6.71 -9.15 -6.73
C VAL A 229 -5.74 -8.18 -7.39
N SER A 230 -4.66 -7.86 -6.67
CA SER A 230 -3.58 -6.97 -7.13
C SER A 230 -2.26 -7.32 -6.46
N GLY A 231 -1.20 -6.60 -6.82
CA GLY A 231 0.15 -6.89 -6.34
C GLY A 231 0.81 -8.03 -7.07
N LEU A 232 1.79 -8.67 -6.45
CA LEU A 232 2.68 -9.66 -7.07
C LEU A 232 1.98 -11.03 -7.23
N LEU A 233 1.06 -11.10 -8.17
CA LEU A 233 0.30 -12.31 -8.49
C LEU A 233 0.16 -12.48 -10.00
N ASP A 234 0.64 -13.59 -10.52
CA ASP A 234 0.49 -13.97 -11.93
C ASP A 234 -0.74 -14.83 -12.16
N GLU A 235 -1.40 -14.65 -13.31
CA GLU A 235 -2.55 -15.44 -13.74
C GLU A 235 -2.22 -16.94 -13.84
N GLN A 236 -0.98 -17.29 -14.22
CA GLN A 236 -0.52 -18.67 -14.34
C GLN A 236 0.02 -19.23 -13.02
N SER A 237 0.05 -18.44 -11.95
CA SER A 237 0.56 -18.89 -10.66
C SER A 237 -0.36 -19.94 -10.02
N ARG A 238 0.24 -20.86 -9.25
CA ARG A 238 -0.51 -21.83 -8.46
C ARG A 238 -1.50 -21.13 -7.51
N LEU A 239 -1.13 -20.00 -6.93
CA LEU A 239 -2.01 -19.26 -6.03
C LEU A 239 -3.26 -18.73 -6.76
N TYR A 240 -3.11 -18.13 -7.94
CA TYR A 240 -4.27 -17.65 -8.70
C TYR A 240 -5.21 -18.79 -9.07
N GLN A 241 -4.67 -19.93 -9.53
CA GLN A 241 -5.44 -21.12 -9.83
C GLN A 241 -6.15 -21.70 -8.59
N GLU A 242 -5.53 -21.59 -7.41
CA GLU A 242 -6.15 -21.98 -6.14
C GLU A 242 -7.34 -21.09 -5.79
N LEU A 243 -7.22 -19.76 -5.95
CA LEU A 243 -8.32 -18.83 -5.70
C LEU A 243 -9.55 -19.11 -6.58
N LEU A 244 -9.34 -19.46 -7.85
CA LEU A 244 -10.42 -19.80 -8.79
C LEU A 244 -11.23 -21.05 -8.40
N LYS A 245 -10.69 -21.91 -7.52
CA LYS A 245 -11.45 -23.08 -7.02
C LYS A 245 -12.51 -22.68 -6.01
N TYR A 246 -12.30 -21.59 -5.29
CA TYR A 246 -13.17 -21.17 -4.18
C TYR A 246 -14.03 -19.97 -4.51
N PHE A 247 -13.54 -19.05 -5.35
CA PHE A 247 -14.22 -17.79 -5.65
C PHE A 247 -14.69 -17.76 -7.10
N LEU A 248 -15.99 -17.56 -7.28
CA LEU A 248 -16.60 -17.55 -8.62
C LEU A 248 -16.29 -16.24 -9.39
N HIS A 249 -16.13 -15.14 -8.67
CA HIS A 249 -15.90 -13.81 -9.25
C HIS A 249 -14.54 -13.26 -8.81
N VAL A 250 -13.45 -13.68 -9.47
CA VAL A 250 -12.10 -13.14 -9.27
C VAL A 250 -11.81 -12.12 -10.38
N GLN A 251 -11.39 -10.93 -10.01
CA GLN A 251 -11.10 -9.83 -10.94
C GLN A 251 -9.75 -9.21 -10.62
N TRP A 252 -9.04 -8.80 -11.66
CA TRP A 252 -7.84 -7.97 -11.50
C TRP A 252 -8.22 -6.55 -11.14
N ASP A 253 -7.45 -5.96 -10.23
CA ASP A 253 -7.56 -4.54 -9.93
C ASP A 253 -7.13 -3.70 -11.15
N ARG A 254 -7.96 -2.74 -11.55
CA ARG A 254 -7.76 -1.95 -12.77
C ARG A 254 -7.56 -0.48 -12.43
N MET A 255 -6.70 0.16 -13.21
CA MET A 255 -6.55 1.61 -13.20
C MET A 255 -7.72 2.27 -13.91
N PRO A 256 -8.13 3.49 -13.50
CA PRO A 256 -9.10 4.28 -14.26
C PRO A 256 -8.58 4.58 -15.68
N ASP A 257 -9.44 4.47 -16.68
CA ASP A 257 -9.08 4.71 -18.10
C ASP A 257 -8.57 6.13 -18.37
N THR A 258 -8.88 7.06 -17.47
CA THR A 258 -8.45 8.46 -17.58
C THR A 258 -6.99 8.67 -17.18
N ILE A 259 -6.32 7.66 -16.63
CA ILE A 259 -4.94 7.72 -16.15
C ILE A 259 -4.01 7.15 -17.21
N LYS A 260 -2.96 7.88 -17.52
CA LYS A 260 -1.92 7.45 -18.46
C LYS A 260 -0.74 6.83 -17.71
N LEU A 261 -0.24 5.73 -18.23
CA LEU A 261 1.02 5.12 -17.78
C LEU A 261 2.10 5.37 -18.84
N ASP A 262 3.31 5.72 -18.40
CA ASP A 262 4.44 5.77 -19.31
C ASP A 262 4.67 4.41 -19.98
N ARG A 263 5.29 4.42 -21.17
CA ARG A 263 5.59 3.18 -21.92
C ARG A 263 6.43 2.19 -21.12
N ALA A 264 7.28 2.67 -20.20
CA ALA A 264 8.09 1.82 -19.33
C ALA A 264 7.25 0.84 -18.49
N PHE A 265 6.01 1.21 -18.13
CA PHE A 265 5.11 0.31 -17.39
C PHE A 265 4.61 -0.88 -18.20
N SER A 266 4.69 -0.84 -19.55
CA SER A 266 4.17 -1.92 -20.40
C SER A 266 4.91 -3.26 -20.25
N ALA A 267 6.09 -3.26 -19.61
CA ALA A 267 6.86 -4.47 -19.33
C ALA A 267 6.24 -5.36 -18.25
N PHE A 268 5.27 -4.85 -17.48
CA PHE A 268 4.67 -5.55 -16.34
C PHE A 268 3.14 -5.44 -16.35
N PRO A 269 2.44 -6.42 -15.76
CA PRO A 269 1.00 -6.31 -15.55
C PRO A 269 0.65 -5.09 -14.66
N THR A 270 -0.31 -4.29 -15.08
CA THR A 270 -0.69 -3.06 -14.35
C THR A 270 -1.13 -3.32 -12.91
N HIS A 271 -1.78 -4.46 -12.67
CA HIS A 271 -2.26 -4.84 -11.33
C HIS A 271 -1.13 -5.07 -10.31
N TYR A 272 0.13 -5.23 -10.74
CA TYR A 272 1.26 -5.32 -9.80
C TYR A 272 1.41 -4.06 -8.98
N PHE A 273 1.16 -2.91 -9.58
CA PHE A 273 1.40 -1.60 -8.98
C PHE A 273 0.13 -0.79 -8.77
N SER A 274 -1.02 -1.27 -9.27
CA SER A 274 -2.29 -0.54 -9.18
C SER A 274 -2.61 -0.02 -7.77
N PRO A 275 -2.34 -0.74 -6.66
CA PRO A 275 -2.63 -0.21 -5.33
C PRO A 275 -1.85 1.07 -5.03
N LEU A 276 -0.53 1.11 -5.30
CA LEU A 276 0.29 2.29 -5.08
C LEU A 276 -0.07 3.42 -6.05
N LEU A 277 -0.30 3.09 -7.32
CA LEU A 277 -0.72 4.07 -8.32
C LEU A 277 -2.05 4.73 -7.96
N LYS A 278 -3.02 3.97 -7.48
CA LYS A 278 -4.32 4.49 -7.03
C LYS A 278 -4.21 5.39 -5.80
N MET A 279 -3.31 5.08 -4.88
CA MET A 279 -3.06 5.94 -3.72
C MET A 279 -2.58 7.34 -4.13
N ALA A 280 -1.82 7.45 -5.24
CA ALA A 280 -1.43 8.72 -5.81
C ALA A 280 -2.62 9.57 -6.30
N LEU A 281 -3.75 8.95 -6.57
CA LEU A 281 -4.97 9.65 -6.97
C LEU A 281 -5.80 10.13 -5.77
N CYS A 282 -5.48 9.64 -4.57
CA CYS A 282 -6.20 9.94 -3.33
C CYS A 282 -5.59 11.09 -2.51
N VAL A 283 -4.39 11.58 -2.91
CA VAL A 283 -3.62 12.62 -2.20
C VAL A 283 -3.47 13.89 -3.00
#